data_71fdf9109b1f22161004f4a092b40fa0
#
_entry.id   71fdf9109b1f22161004f4a092b40fa0
#
_cell.length_a   1.000
_cell.length_b   1.000
_cell.length_c   1.000
_cell.angle_alpha   90.00
_cell.angle_beta   90.00
_cell.angle_gamma   90.00
#
_symmetry.space_group_name_H-M   'P 1'
#
loop_
_entity.id
_entity.type
_entity.pdbx_description
1 polymer ?
#
loop_
_entity_poly.entity_id
_entity_poly.type
_entity_poly.pdbx_seq_one_letter_code
_entity_poly.pdbx_strand_id
1 'polypeptide(L)'
;MLLISDSNILIDMADGGLLQTMFRLKETFAVPDVLYEEELATQHPELPELGLVSMVLQGEGVVEAYRLKALCTGRTAPSQNDLFALMLAKQEQCPLLSGDRRLRKLAEKEHKDIELRGTVWLVEQMVTEKLISVAEARTAYQKMKEAGSWLPWKEAERRLIALE
;
A
#
# COMPACT_ATOMS: atom_id res chain seq x y z
N MET A 1 -14.41 -0.97 -5.51
CA MET A 1 -13.41 0.02 -5.93
C MET A 1 -12.05 -0.66 -6.04
N LEU A 2 -11.27 -0.28 -7.04
CA LEU A 2 -9.91 -0.79 -7.22
C LEU A 2 -8.92 0.07 -6.42
N LEU A 3 -7.97 -0.57 -5.75
CA LEU A 3 -6.87 0.09 -5.06
C LEU A 3 -5.56 -0.56 -5.50
N ILE A 4 -4.62 0.26 -5.93
CA ILE A 4 -3.27 -0.21 -6.24
C ILE A 4 -2.45 -0.13 -4.96
N SER A 5 -1.60 -1.12 -4.72
CA SER A 5 -0.78 -1.20 -3.51
C SER A 5 0.70 -1.24 -3.86
N ASP A 6 1.54 -0.65 -3.01
CA ASP A 6 2.96 -0.98 -3.00
C ASP A 6 3.18 -2.26 -2.17
N SER A 7 4.40 -2.77 -2.17
CA SER A 7 4.71 -4.02 -1.45
C SER A 7 4.65 -3.83 0.07
N ASN A 8 5.03 -2.66 0.59
CA ASN A 8 5.12 -2.42 2.02
C ASN A 8 3.77 -2.50 2.74
N ILE A 9 2.69 -2.06 2.09
CA ILE A 9 1.33 -2.21 2.65
C ILE A 9 1.00 -3.69 2.87
N LEU A 10 1.28 -4.54 1.87
CA LEU A 10 1.01 -5.97 1.96
C LEU A 10 1.89 -6.64 3.02
N ILE A 11 3.14 -6.22 3.13
CA ILE A 11 4.06 -6.71 4.16
C ILE A 11 3.56 -6.30 5.56
N ASP A 12 3.12 -5.05 5.74
CA ASP A 12 2.54 -4.60 7.01
C ASP A 12 1.31 -5.45 7.38
N MET A 13 0.44 -5.73 6.43
CA MET A 13 -0.73 -6.57 6.66
C MET A 13 -0.33 -7.98 7.07
N ALA A 14 0.67 -8.57 6.40
CA ALA A 14 1.18 -9.88 6.76
C ALA A 14 1.77 -9.88 8.17
N ASP A 15 2.61 -8.88 8.49
CA ASP A 15 3.24 -8.75 9.81
C ASP A 15 2.22 -8.56 10.93
N GLY A 16 1.16 -7.83 10.66
CA GLY A 16 0.07 -7.61 11.62
C GLY A 16 -0.93 -8.74 11.72
N GLY A 17 -0.80 -9.78 10.90
CA GLY A 17 -1.75 -10.90 10.86
C GLY A 17 -3.09 -10.53 10.23
N LEU A 18 -3.13 -9.50 9.39
CA LEU A 18 -4.36 -8.98 8.79
C LEU A 18 -4.50 -9.26 7.30
N LEU A 19 -3.58 -10.05 6.72
CA LEU A 19 -3.56 -10.22 5.27
C LEU A 19 -4.86 -10.82 4.73
N GLN A 20 -5.36 -11.88 5.36
CA GLN A 20 -6.63 -12.50 4.97
C GLN A 20 -7.82 -11.55 5.17
N THR A 21 -7.80 -10.77 6.26
CA THR A 21 -8.85 -9.79 6.55
C THR A 21 -8.89 -8.69 5.50
N MET A 22 -7.72 -8.25 5.03
CA MET A 22 -7.62 -7.25 3.97
C MET A 22 -8.43 -7.68 2.74
N PHE A 23 -8.30 -8.94 2.32
CA PHE A 23 -8.99 -9.45 1.15
C PHE A 23 -10.47 -9.78 1.39
N ARG A 24 -10.96 -9.59 2.61
CA ARG A 24 -12.40 -9.64 2.93
C ARG A 24 -13.08 -8.27 2.77
N LEU A 25 -12.31 -7.20 2.64
CA LEU A 25 -12.87 -5.90 2.28
C LEU A 25 -13.50 -5.98 0.88
N LYS A 26 -14.43 -5.11 0.61
CA LYS A 26 -15.16 -5.08 -0.68
C LYS A 26 -14.29 -4.56 -1.84
N GLU A 27 -13.17 -3.91 -1.52
CA GLU A 27 -12.24 -3.39 -2.52
C GLU A 27 -11.50 -4.52 -3.22
N THR A 28 -11.08 -4.25 -4.48
CA THR A 28 -10.15 -5.12 -5.22
C THR A 28 -8.76 -4.51 -5.09
N PHE A 29 -7.78 -5.34 -4.73
CA PHE A 29 -6.40 -4.90 -4.58
C PHE A 29 -5.55 -5.42 -5.72
N ALA A 30 -4.73 -4.55 -6.29
CA ALA A 30 -3.84 -4.91 -7.40
C ALA A 30 -2.45 -4.30 -7.20
N VAL A 31 -1.48 -4.89 -7.86
CA VAL A 31 -0.09 -4.44 -7.89
C VAL A 31 0.42 -4.52 -9.33
N PRO A 32 1.47 -3.76 -9.69
CA PRO A 32 2.18 -4.03 -10.94
C PRO A 32 2.72 -5.46 -10.93
N ASP A 33 2.61 -6.15 -12.06
CA ASP A 33 3.07 -7.53 -12.19
C ASP A 33 4.57 -7.68 -11.85
N VAL A 34 5.39 -6.74 -12.29
CA VAL A 34 6.83 -6.72 -11.99
C VAL A 34 7.08 -6.61 -10.49
N LEU A 35 6.33 -5.74 -9.80
CA LEU A 35 6.45 -5.59 -8.35
C LEU A 35 6.13 -6.90 -7.62
N TYR A 36 5.06 -7.58 -8.04
CA TYR A 36 4.70 -8.87 -7.46
C TYR A 36 5.82 -9.90 -7.63
N GLU A 37 6.32 -10.06 -8.85
CA GLU A 37 7.34 -11.06 -9.16
C GLU A 37 8.66 -10.78 -8.41
N GLU A 38 9.08 -9.53 -8.33
CA GLU A 38 10.36 -9.16 -7.72
C GLU A 38 10.32 -9.08 -6.20
N GLU A 39 9.20 -8.65 -5.60
CA GLU A 39 9.16 -8.30 -4.19
C GLU A 39 8.24 -9.18 -3.34
N LEU A 40 7.28 -9.87 -3.91
CA LEU A 40 6.23 -10.57 -3.15
C LEU A 40 6.13 -12.07 -3.42
N ALA A 41 6.37 -12.49 -4.66
CA ALA A 41 6.07 -13.86 -5.09
C ALA A 41 6.80 -14.94 -4.27
N THR A 42 8.04 -14.70 -3.88
CA THR A 42 8.85 -15.67 -3.15
C THR A 42 8.37 -15.86 -1.70
N GLN A 43 8.09 -14.75 -1.00
CA GLN A 43 7.74 -14.80 0.42
C GLN A 43 6.23 -14.89 0.66
N HIS A 44 5.43 -14.45 -0.31
CA HIS A 44 3.98 -14.41 -0.20
C HIS A 44 3.30 -14.98 -1.45
N PRO A 45 3.56 -16.28 -1.78
CA PRO A 45 2.98 -16.90 -2.97
C PRO A 45 1.46 -17.09 -2.89
N GLU A 46 0.89 -16.97 -1.69
CA GLU A 46 -0.55 -17.10 -1.44
C GLU A 46 -1.38 -15.89 -1.88
N LEU A 47 -0.74 -14.75 -2.15
CA LEU A 47 -1.45 -13.49 -2.44
C LEU A 47 -2.44 -13.58 -3.60
N PRO A 48 -2.13 -14.21 -4.75
CA PRO A 48 -3.10 -14.34 -5.83
C PRO A 48 -4.33 -15.15 -5.43
N GLU A 49 -4.16 -16.19 -4.64
CA GLU A 49 -5.27 -17.03 -4.15
C GLU A 49 -6.17 -16.25 -3.18
N LEU A 50 -5.61 -15.31 -2.43
CA LEU A 50 -6.37 -14.44 -1.55
C LEU A 50 -7.17 -13.38 -2.31
N GLY A 51 -6.78 -13.08 -3.54
CA GLY A 51 -7.48 -12.12 -4.39
C GLY A 51 -6.64 -11.00 -4.96
N LEU A 52 -5.32 -10.99 -4.71
CA LEU A 52 -4.45 -9.97 -5.29
C LEU A 52 -4.38 -10.12 -6.81
N VAL A 53 -4.61 -9.03 -7.51
CA VAL A 53 -4.54 -8.98 -8.97
C VAL A 53 -3.21 -8.37 -9.40
N SER A 54 -2.53 -9.02 -10.34
CA SER A 54 -1.36 -8.44 -11.00
C SER A 54 -1.82 -7.73 -12.27
N MET A 55 -1.38 -6.52 -12.48
CA MET A 55 -1.76 -5.70 -13.63
C MET A 55 -0.52 -5.21 -14.37
N VAL A 56 -0.66 -5.05 -15.67
CA VAL A 56 0.43 -4.58 -16.54
C VAL A 56 0.35 -3.06 -16.66
N LEU A 57 1.48 -2.39 -16.39
CA LEU A 57 1.61 -0.97 -16.64
C LEU A 57 1.84 -0.73 -18.12
N GLN A 58 1.03 0.13 -18.74
CA GLN A 58 1.15 0.47 -20.16
C GLN A 58 2.41 1.33 -20.43
N GLY A 59 2.85 1.34 -21.69
CA GLY A 59 4.11 1.98 -22.08
C GLY A 59 4.26 3.43 -21.66
N GLU A 60 3.20 4.24 -21.74
CA GLU A 60 3.23 5.64 -21.29
C GLU A 60 3.56 5.75 -19.79
N GLY A 61 2.96 4.89 -18.97
CA GLY A 61 3.22 4.85 -17.53
C GLY A 61 4.64 4.39 -17.22
N VAL A 62 5.17 3.44 -17.99
CA VAL A 62 6.55 2.97 -17.85
C VAL A 62 7.53 4.12 -18.14
N VAL A 63 7.33 4.85 -19.23
CA VAL A 63 8.16 6.01 -19.60
C VAL A 63 8.11 7.07 -18.51
N GLU A 64 6.92 7.38 -18.00
CA GLU A 64 6.77 8.38 -16.93
C GLU A 64 7.44 7.92 -15.64
N ALA A 65 7.34 6.64 -15.28
CA ALA A 65 8.01 6.10 -14.10
C ALA A 65 9.52 6.26 -14.20
N TYR A 66 10.11 6.03 -15.36
CA TYR A 66 11.55 6.26 -15.58
C TYR A 66 11.90 7.74 -15.53
N ARG A 67 11.05 8.62 -16.07
CA ARG A 67 11.25 10.07 -15.95
C ARG A 67 11.28 10.51 -14.49
N LEU A 68 10.32 10.04 -13.70
CA LEU A 68 10.27 10.35 -12.27
C LEU A 68 11.49 9.80 -11.52
N LYS A 69 11.94 8.60 -11.87
CA LYS A 69 13.15 8.02 -11.27
C LYS A 69 14.37 8.88 -11.54
N ALA A 70 14.50 9.43 -12.75
CA ALA A 70 15.60 10.32 -13.11
C ALA A 70 15.58 11.64 -12.34
N LEU A 71 14.40 12.12 -11.93
CA LEU A 71 14.27 13.34 -11.11
C LEU A 71 14.68 13.10 -9.65
N CYS A 72 14.67 11.85 -9.20
CA CYS A 72 14.96 11.48 -7.82
C CYS A 72 16.44 11.12 -7.69
N THR A 73 17.12 11.75 -6.74
CA THR A 73 18.55 11.49 -6.50
C THR A 73 18.77 11.04 -5.07
N GLY A 74 19.78 10.18 -4.86
CA GLY A 74 20.22 9.77 -3.54
C GLY A 74 19.45 8.60 -2.96
N ARG A 75 19.76 8.30 -1.69
CA ARG A 75 19.22 7.13 -0.96
C ARG A 75 17.75 7.27 -0.58
N THR A 76 17.21 8.48 -0.68
CA THR A 76 15.83 8.79 -0.30
C THR A 76 14.86 8.73 -1.48
N ALA A 77 15.35 8.32 -2.65
CA ALA A 77 14.49 8.21 -3.83
C ALA A 77 13.56 6.99 -3.71
N PRO A 78 12.30 7.10 -4.15
CA PRO A 78 11.42 5.93 -4.27
C PRO A 78 12.04 4.89 -5.20
N SER A 79 11.73 3.62 -4.97
CA SER A 79 12.20 2.56 -5.85
C SER A 79 11.48 2.61 -7.20
N GLN A 80 12.06 1.93 -8.21
CA GLN A 80 11.41 1.84 -9.52
C GLN A 80 10.04 1.16 -9.42
N ASN A 81 9.91 0.14 -8.58
CA ASN A 81 8.64 -0.56 -8.39
C ASN A 81 7.60 0.32 -7.69
N ASP A 82 8.01 1.18 -6.75
CA ASP A 82 7.11 2.17 -6.13
C ASP A 82 6.56 3.15 -7.18
N LEU A 83 7.42 3.58 -8.10
CA LEU A 83 7.01 4.47 -9.18
C LEU A 83 6.11 3.76 -10.20
N PHE A 84 6.33 2.48 -10.46
CA PHE A 84 5.41 1.67 -11.26
C PHE A 84 4.03 1.58 -10.59
N ALA A 85 3.99 1.39 -9.27
CA ALA A 85 2.71 1.36 -8.55
C ALA A 85 1.99 2.71 -8.65
N LEU A 86 2.72 3.82 -8.51
CA LEU A 86 2.16 5.16 -8.64
C LEU A 86 1.56 5.37 -10.04
N MET A 87 2.29 4.98 -11.09
CA MET A 87 1.81 5.13 -12.46
C MET A 87 0.66 4.18 -12.79
N LEU A 88 0.63 3.00 -12.19
CA LEU A 88 -0.50 2.09 -12.35
C LEU A 88 -1.76 2.69 -11.73
N ALA A 89 -1.66 3.31 -10.56
CA ALA A 89 -2.78 4.01 -9.95
C ALA A 89 -3.30 5.14 -10.85
N LYS A 90 -2.40 5.88 -11.49
CA LYS A 90 -2.77 6.91 -12.46
C LYS A 90 -3.47 6.31 -13.68
N GLN A 91 -2.91 5.24 -14.24
CA GLN A 91 -3.49 4.54 -15.40
C GLN A 91 -4.92 4.07 -15.13
N GLU A 92 -5.14 3.47 -13.95
CA GLU A 92 -6.43 2.93 -13.55
C GLU A 92 -7.35 3.95 -12.90
N GLN A 93 -6.89 5.17 -12.72
CA GLN A 93 -7.66 6.28 -12.10
C GLN A 93 -8.22 5.88 -10.72
N CYS A 94 -7.36 5.32 -9.90
CA CYS A 94 -7.72 4.86 -8.56
C CYS A 94 -6.67 5.26 -7.53
N PRO A 95 -6.99 5.18 -6.24
CA PRO A 95 -6.01 5.50 -5.20
C PRO A 95 -4.84 4.51 -5.15
N LEU A 96 -3.71 4.99 -4.64
CA LEU A 96 -2.55 4.18 -4.33
C LEU A 96 -2.46 3.97 -2.82
N LEU A 97 -2.25 2.73 -2.41
CA LEU A 97 -1.91 2.40 -1.03
C LEU A 97 -0.40 2.41 -0.88
N SER A 98 0.10 3.38 -0.13
CA SER A 98 1.53 3.50 0.18
C SER A 98 1.73 4.34 1.43
N GLY A 99 2.67 3.92 2.28
CA GLY A 99 3.10 4.68 3.45
C GLY A 99 4.40 5.47 3.21
N ASP A 100 4.94 5.43 2.00
CA ASP A 100 6.21 6.08 1.68
C ASP A 100 6.03 7.59 1.53
N ARG A 101 6.64 8.36 2.45
CA ARG A 101 6.56 9.83 2.43
C ARG A 101 7.24 10.44 1.22
N ARG A 102 8.29 9.80 0.71
CA ARG A 102 9.04 10.27 -0.47
C ARG A 102 8.16 10.15 -1.70
N LEU A 103 7.45 9.04 -1.83
CA LEU A 103 6.52 8.81 -2.91
C LEU A 103 5.35 9.79 -2.84
N ARG A 104 4.83 10.05 -1.64
CA ARG A 104 3.77 11.05 -1.42
C ARG A 104 4.20 12.44 -1.86
N LYS A 105 5.39 12.88 -1.46
CA LYS A 105 5.91 14.20 -1.84
C LYS A 105 6.09 14.32 -3.35
N LEU A 106 6.60 13.27 -3.98
CA LEU A 106 6.78 13.24 -5.43
C LEU A 106 5.43 13.31 -6.14
N ALA A 107 4.45 12.55 -5.69
CA ALA A 107 3.10 12.57 -6.26
C ALA A 107 2.45 13.94 -6.11
N GLU A 108 2.57 14.57 -4.95
CA GLU A 108 2.02 15.91 -4.71
C GLU A 108 2.62 16.95 -5.66
N LYS A 109 3.88 16.78 -6.04
CA LYS A 109 4.57 17.69 -6.94
C LYS A 109 4.25 17.41 -8.41
N GLU A 110 4.25 16.15 -8.81
CA GLU A 110 4.22 15.75 -10.22
C GLU A 110 2.86 15.22 -10.68
N HIS A 111 2.09 14.61 -9.78
CA HIS A 111 0.83 13.95 -10.09
C HIS A 111 -0.18 14.14 -8.95
N LYS A 112 -0.66 15.37 -8.77
CA LYS A 112 -1.55 15.77 -7.67
C LYS A 112 -2.91 15.07 -7.70
N ASP A 113 -3.30 14.55 -8.84
CA ASP A 113 -4.58 13.86 -9.04
C ASP A 113 -4.62 12.47 -8.42
N ILE A 114 -3.46 11.91 -8.04
CA ILE A 114 -3.39 10.58 -7.43
C ILE A 114 -3.57 10.69 -5.92
N GLU A 115 -4.61 10.04 -5.40
CA GLU A 115 -4.85 9.97 -3.95
C GLU A 115 -3.99 8.85 -3.35
N LEU A 116 -3.28 9.16 -2.26
CA LEU A 116 -2.49 8.19 -1.51
C LEU A 116 -3.13 7.93 -0.15
N ARG A 117 -3.26 6.64 0.22
CA ARG A 117 -3.75 6.18 1.50
C ARG A 117 -2.77 5.17 2.08
N GLY A 118 -2.67 5.09 3.41
CA GLY A 118 -1.68 4.24 4.07
C GLY A 118 -2.29 3.10 4.86
N THR A 119 -1.42 2.38 5.57
CA THR A 119 -1.80 1.24 6.41
C THR A 119 -2.85 1.62 7.45
N VAL A 120 -2.70 2.78 8.08
CA VAL A 120 -3.65 3.24 9.12
C VAL A 120 -5.06 3.38 8.55
N TRP A 121 -5.20 3.98 7.36
CA TRP A 121 -6.49 4.07 6.70
C TRP A 121 -7.09 2.68 6.43
N LEU A 122 -6.25 1.75 5.95
CA LEU A 122 -6.71 0.40 5.61
C LEU A 122 -7.21 -0.35 6.85
N VAL A 123 -6.50 -0.29 7.96
CA VAL A 123 -6.93 -0.90 9.23
C VAL A 123 -8.21 -0.26 9.73
N GLU A 124 -8.33 1.06 9.61
CA GLU A 124 -9.56 1.79 9.96
C GLU A 124 -10.77 1.29 9.16
N GLN A 125 -10.59 1.01 7.87
CA GLN A 125 -11.66 0.44 7.05
C GLN A 125 -12.09 -0.94 7.58
N MET A 126 -11.15 -1.78 7.99
CA MET A 126 -11.44 -3.11 8.55
C MET A 126 -12.27 -3.00 9.83
N VAL A 127 -11.95 -2.04 10.69
CA VAL A 127 -12.71 -1.78 11.93
C VAL A 127 -14.11 -1.26 11.59
N THR A 128 -14.19 -0.28 10.70
CA THR A 128 -15.45 0.34 10.29
C THR A 128 -16.39 -0.67 9.66
N GLU A 129 -15.89 -1.59 8.86
CA GLU A 129 -16.68 -2.66 8.24
C GLU A 129 -16.89 -3.86 9.20
N LYS A 130 -16.45 -3.72 10.44
CA LYS A 130 -16.62 -4.74 11.49
C LYS A 130 -15.98 -6.09 11.17
N LEU A 131 -14.92 -6.08 10.40
CA LEU A 131 -14.12 -7.28 10.13
C LEU A 131 -13.20 -7.61 11.30
N ILE A 132 -12.76 -6.59 12.03
CA ILE A 132 -11.99 -6.73 13.26
C ILE A 132 -12.48 -5.70 14.29
N SER A 133 -12.22 -5.98 15.56
CA SER A 133 -12.49 -5.03 16.64
C SER A 133 -11.35 -4.02 16.78
N VAL A 134 -11.58 -2.94 17.53
CA VAL A 134 -10.53 -1.99 17.90
C VAL A 134 -9.39 -2.70 18.64
N ALA A 135 -9.71 -3.62 19.55
CA ALA A 135 -8.71 -4.39 20.29
C ALA A 135 -7.84 -5.23 19.34
N GLU A 136 -8.47 -5.89 18.37
CA GLU A 136 -7.73 -6.68 17.37
C GLU A 136 -6.85 -5.79 16.48
N ALA A 137 -7.32 -4.61 16.11
CA ALA A 137 -6.53 -3.64 15.37
C ALA A 137 -5.31 -3.18 16.18
N ARG A 138 -5.48 -2.92 17.48
CA ARG A 138 -4.39 -2.53 18.36
C ARG A 138 -3.34 -3.64 18.47
N THR A 139 -3.78 -4.88 18.58
CA THR A 139 -2.88 -6.04 18.58
C THR A 139 -2.11 -6.15 17.26
N ALA A 140 -2.78 -5.94 16.12
CA ALA A 140 -2.13 -5.96 14.81
C ALA A 140 -1.05 -4.88 14.71
N TYR A 141 -1.33 -3.66 15.17
CA TYR A 141 -0.34 -2.59 15.20
C TYR A 141 0.87 -2.94 16.07
N GLN A 142 0.65 -3.59 17.20
CA GLN A 142 1.75 -4.03 18.06
C GLN A 142 2.65 -5.03 17.32
N LYS A 143 2.07 -5.99 16.61
CA LYS A 143 2.82 -6.96 15.80
C LYS A 143 3.60 -6.29 14.68
N MET A 144 3.00 -5.33 14.00
CA MET A 144 3.69 -4.55 12.96
C MET A 144 4.88 -3.80 13.54
N LYS A 145 4.71 -3.17 14.70
CA LYS A 145 5.76 -2.44 15.38
C LYS A 145 6.91 -3.35 15.78
N GLU A 146 6.61 -4.53 16.32
CA GLU A 146 7.60 -5.53 16.70
C GLU A 146 8.36 -6.07 15.48
N ALA A 147 7.71 -6.15 14.33
CA ALA A 147 8.32 -6.55 13.06
C ALA A 147 9.16 -5.44 12.41
N GLY A 148 9.14 -4.23 12.97
CA GLY A 148 9.95 -3.12 12.50
C GLY A 148 9.25 -2.19 11.52
N SER A 149 7.94 -2.30 11.35
CA SER A 149 7.18 -1.40 10.48
C SER A 149 7.22 0.04 10.97
N TRP A 150 7.32 0.96 10.02
CA TRP A 150 7.33 2.41 10.28
C TRP A 150 5.97 3.01 9.96
N LEU A 151 5.16 3.22 10.98
CA LEU A 151 3.85 3.87 10.86
C LEU A 151 3.77 5.07 11.80
N PRO A 152 2.83 6.01 11.55
CA PRO A 152 2.60 7.12 12.47
C PRO A 152 1.81 6.61 13.68
N TRP A 153 2.50 5.99 14.63
CA TRP A 153 1.89 5.27 15.75
C TRP A 153 0.96 6.13 16.61
N LYS A 154 1.32 7.39 16.84
CA LYS A 154 0.45 8.31 17.61
C LYS A 154 -0.87 8.58 16.87
N GLU A 155 -0.79 8.78 15.58
CA GLU A 155 -1.97 8.97 14.73
C GLU A 155 -2.81 7.70 14.65
N ALA A 156 -2.16 6.55 14.52
CA ALA A 156 -2.84 5.24 14.49
C ALA A 156 -3.65 5.03 15.77
N GLU A 157 -3.06 5.26 16.94
CA GLU A 157 -3.77 5.12 18.22
C GLU A 157 -4.89 6.14 18.38
N ARG A 158 -4.65 7.39 18.00
CA ARG A 158 -5.67 8.44 18.05
C ARG A 158 -6.90 8.06 17.23
N ARG A 159 -6.68 7.51 16.04
CA ARG A 159 -7.77 7.12 15.15
C ARG A 159 -8.53 5.89 15.67
N LEU A 160 -7.83 4.94 16.32
CA LEU A 160 -8.50 3.81 16.97
C LEU A 160 -9.38 4.28 18.14
N ILE A 161 -8.89 5.19 18.97
CA ILE A 161 -9.66 5.75 20.08
C ILE A 161 -10.95 6.39 19.56
N ALA A 162 -10.88 7.09 18.43
CA ALA A 162 -12.05 7.73 17.82
C ALA A 162 -13.08 6.71 17.31
N LEU A 163 -12.70 5.45 17.13
CA LEU A 163 -13.60 4.37 16.68
C LEU A 163 -14.18 3.55 17.85
N GLU A 164 -13.72 3.75 19.06
CA GLU A 164 -14.29 3.12 20.27
C GLU A 164 -15.74 3.63 20.61
#